data_902fb0453043fb0b021023f9525e0323
#
_entry.id   902fb0453043fb0b021023f9525e0323
#
_cell.length_a   1.000
_cell.length_b   1.000
_cell.length_c   1.000
_cell.angle_alpha   90.00
_cell.angle_beta   90.00
_cell.angle_gamma   90.00
#
_symmetry.space_group_name_H-M   'P 1'
#
loop_
_entity.id
_entity.type
_entity.pdbx_description
1 polymer ?
#
loop_
_entity_poly.entity_id
_entity_poly.type
_entity_poly.pdbx_seq_one_letter_code
_entity_poly.pdbx_strand_id
1 'polypeptide(L)'
;MKTFKLLDYTAQVFYNKDQHYPFCLHLYDNCSGKQLHVGYYVSVEQLCYMTHLEMLDWQYHALNPVKTLLAVDEMKESLYLLMHVMGED
;
A
#
# COMPACT_ATOMS: atom_id res chain seq x y z
N MET A 1 -4.67 -11.91 -1.78
CA MET A 1 -3.92 -10.76 -2.33
C MET A 1 -4.87 -9.75 -2.94
N LYS A 2 -4.61 -8.48 -2.70
CA LYS A 2 -5.36 -7.39 -3.30
C LYS A 2 -4.40 -6.45 -4.01
N THR A 3 -4.75 -6.00 -5.22
CA THR A 3 -3.91 -5.14 -6.03
C THR A 3 -4.56 -3.76 -6.15
N PHE A 4 -3.76 -2.73 -5.93
CA PHE A 4 -4.19 -1.33 -6.04
C PHE A 4 -3.28 -0.58 -7.01
N LYS A 5 -3.88 0.25 -7.85
CA LYS A 5 -3.10 1.14 -8.68
C LYS A 5 -3.00 2.50 -7.99
N LEU A 6 -1.78 2.90 -7.67
CA LEU A 6 -1.49 4.15 -6.97
C LEU A 6 -0.71 5.07 -7.91
N LEU A 7 -1.43 5.80 -8.75
CA LEU A 7 -0.81 6.63 -9.79
C LEU A 7 0.05 5.76 -10.72
N ASP A 8 1.35 6.00 -10.76
CA ASP A 8 2.27 5.24 -11.62
C ASP A 8 2.82 3.99 -10.95
N TYR A 9 2.30 3.63 -9.79
CA TYR A 9 2.75 2.47 -9.02
C TYR A 9 1.64 1.48 -8.83
N THR A 10 2.02 0.24 -8.55
CA THR A 10 1.10 -0.83 -8.19
C THR A 10 1.48 -1.35 -6.81
N ALA A 11 0.50 -1.40 -5.92
CA ALA A 11 0.66 -1.98 -4.60
C ALA A 11 -0.08 -3.30 -4.55
N GLN A 12 0.63 -4.35 -4.17
CA GLN A 12 0.02 -5.65 -3.90
C GLN A 12 0.05 -5.87 -2.39
N VAL A 13 -1.13 -6.07 -1.81
CA VAL A 13 -1.27 -6.23 -0.37
C VAL A 13 -1.72 -7.65 -0.07
N PHE A 14 -0.97 -8.31 0.80
CA PHE A 14 -1.26 -9.66 1.25
C PHE A 14 -1.63 -9.60 2.73
N TYR A 15 -2.62 -10.39 3.12
CA TYR A 15 -3.02 -10.47 4.52
C TYR A 15 -3.04 -11.91 4.98
N ASN A 16 -2.39 -12.18 6.11
CA ASN A 16 -2.44 -13.47 6.78
C ASN A 16 -2.53 -13.22 8.27
N LYS A 17 -3.73 -13.41 8.83
CA LYS A 17 -4.01 -13.11 10.23
C LYS A 17 -3.20 -13.95 11.22
N ASP A 18 -2.64 -15.06 10.77
CA ASP A 18 -1.89 -15.96 11.64
C ASP A 18 -0.42 -15.57 11.78
N GLN A 19 0.03 -14.56 11.04
CA GLN A 19 1.40 -14.10 11.10
C GLN A 19 1.58 -12.99 12.12
N HIS A 20 2.80 -12.89 12.65
CA HIS A 20 3.16 -11.81 13.58
C HIS A 20 3.01 -10.43 12.95
N TYR A 21 3.39 -10.31 11.67
CA TYR A 21 3.16 -9.13 10.86
C TYR A 21 2.17 -9.53 9.78
N PRO A 22 0.86 -9.35 9.99
CA PRO A 22 -0.15 -9.94 9.11
C PRO A 22 -0.24 -9.30 7.73
N PHE A 23 0.26 -8.07 7.57
CA PHE A 23 0.20 -7.38 6.28
C PHE A 23 1.55 -7.37 5.60
N CYS A 24 1.55 -7.70 4.30
CA CYS A 24 2.75 -7.61 3.47
C CYS A 24 2.43 -6.72 2.27
N LEU A 25 3.33 -5.79 1.97
CA LEU A 25 3.20 -4.88 0.85
C LEU A 25 4.32 -5.13 -0.15
N HIS A 26 3.94 -5.30 -1.42
CA HIS A 26 4.87 -5.28 -2.55
C HIS A 26 4.52 -4.06 -3.40
N LEU A 27 5.46 -3.15 -3.57
CA LEU A 27 5.25 -1.94 -4.34
C LEU A 27 6.10 -1.98 -5.61
N TYR A 28 5.48 -1.74 -6.76
CA TYR A 28 6.12 -1.80 -8.07
C TYR A 28 5.94 -0.50 -8.83
N ASP A 29 6.98 -0.14 -9.61
CA ASP A 29 6.89 0.92 -10.59
C ASP A 29 6.26 0.36 -11.87
N ASN A 30 5.17 0.96 -12.33
CA ASN A 30 4.46 0.48 -13.52
C ASN A 30 5.24 0.70 -14.82
N CYS A 31 6.11 1.71 -14.86
CA CYS A 31 6.86 2.00 -16.07
C CYS A 31 7.95 0.97 -16.34
N SER A 32 8.67 0.56 -15.30
CA SER A 32 9.77 -0.38 -15.43
C SER A 32 9.43 -1.79 -15.03
N GLY A 33 8.33 -1.97 -14.29
CA GLY A 33 7.98 -3.25 -13.67
C GLY A 33 8.86 -3.60 -12.49
N LYS A 34 9.73 -2.69 -12.07
CA LYS A 34 10.69 -2.95 -11.00
C LYS A 34 10.01 -2.92 -9.64
N GLN A 35 10.33 -3.91 -8.80
CA GLN A 35 9.88 -3.91 -7.42
C GLN A 35 10.69 -2.88 -6.63
N LEU A 36 9.98 -1.92 -6.02
CA LEU A 36 10.61 -0.82 -5.30
C LEU A 36 10.70 -1.07 -3.81
N HIS A 37 9.75 -1.82 -3.27
CA HIS A 37 9.67 -2.02 -1.83
C HIS A 37 8.92 -3.29 -1.50
N VAL A 38 9.39 -3.98 -0.48
CA VAL A 38 8.69 -5.10 0.17
C VAL A 38 8.74 -4.84 1.66
N GLY A 39 7.60 -4.88 2.31
CA GLY A 39 7.55 -4.64 3.75
C GLY A 39 6.48 -5.48 4.42
N TYR A 40 6.63 -5.66 5.73
CA TYR A 40 5.70 -6.40 6.57
C TYR A 40 5.24 -5.48 7.68
N TYR A 41 3.93 -5.44 7.93
CA TYR A 41 3.34 -4.45 8.82
C TYR A 41 2.28 -5.05 9.72
N VAL A 42 2.05 -4.39 10.86
CA VAL A 42 1.12 -4.88 11.88
C VAL A 42 -0.31 -4.37 11.67
N SER A 43 -0.49 -3.30 10.91
CA SER A 43 -1.81 -2.69 10.72
C SER A 43 -1.95 -2.06 9.34
N VAL A 44 -3.20 -1.79 8.96
CA VAL A 44 -3.51 -1.05 7.74
C VAL A 44 -2.90 0.36 7.80
N GLU A 45 -2.99 1.00 8.95
CA GLU A 45 -2.44 2.34 9.14
C GLU A 45 -0.95 2.37 8.89
N GLN A 46 -0.23 1.42 9.47
CA GLN A 46 1.22 1.36 9.28
C GLN A 46 1.59 1.08 7.82
N LEU A 47 0.88 0.15 7.20
CA LEU A 47 1.13 -0.19 5.80
C LEU A 47 0.92 1.03 4.89
N CYS A 48 -0.18 1.76 5.08
CA CYS A 48 -0.48 2.93 4.26
C CYS A 48 0.49 4.07 4.51
N TYR A 49 0.88 4.27 5.76
CA TYR A 49 1.87 5.29 6.11
C TYR A 49 3.21 5.01 5.40
N MET A 50 3.67 3.77 5.47
CA MET A 50 4.92 3.38 4.82
C MET A 50 4.82 3.42 3.29
N THR A 51 3.67 3.06 2.74
CA THR A 51 3.43 3.19 1.29
C THR A 51 3.58 4.65 0.86
N HIS A 52 2.98 5.55 1.62
CA HIS A 52 3.06 6.98 1.33
C HIS A 52 4.50 7.48 1.39
N LEU A 53 5.24 7.11 2.43
CA LEU A 53 6.64 7.50 2.56
C LEU A 53 7.50 6.98 1.41
N GLU A 54 7.31 5.72 1.03
CA GLU A 54 8.04 5.12 -0.08
C GLU A 54 7.74 5.82 -1.40
N MET A 55 6.48 6.17 -1.64
CA MET A 55 6.10 6.88 -2.84
C MET A 55 6.73 8.27 -2.88
N LEU A 56 6.80 8.97 -1.75
CA LEU A 56 7.37 10.31 -1.69
C LEU A 56 8.89 10.33 -1.91
N ASP A 57 9.56 9.21 -1.70
CA ASP A 57 11.00 9.12 -1.97
C ASP A 57 11.30 9.12 -3.47
N TRP A 58 10.30 8.94 -4.32
CA TRP A 58 10.50 8.92 -5.76
C TRP A 58 10.12 10.27 -6.35
N GLN A 59 10.97 10.78 -7.22
CA GLN A 59 10.91 12.15 -7.74
C GLN A 59 9.54 12.62 -8.20
N TYR A 60 8.82 11.75 -8.89
CA TYR A 60 7.53 12.13 -9.44
C TYR A 60 6.51 12.48 -8.37
N HIS A 61 6.51 11.75 -7.27
CA HIS A 61 5.51 11.91 -6.23
C HIS A 61 5.89 12.99 -5.23
N ALA A 62 7.18 13.30 -5.12
CA ALA A 62 7.61 14.44 -4.34
C ALA A 62 7.07 15.76 -4.90
N LEU A 63 6.82 15.81 -6.22
CA LEU A 63 6.27 16.98 -6.89
C LEU A 63 4.74 17.07 -6.80
N ASN A 64 4.07 15.98 -6.41
CA ASN A 64 2.62 15.92 -6.32
C ASN A 64 2.17 15.25 -5.03
N PRO A 65 2.53 15.81 -3.87
CA PRO A 65 2.26 15.16 -2.59
C PRO A 65 0.78 14.99 -2.28
N VAL A 66 -0.06 15.93 -2.72
CA VAL A 66 -1.50 15.84 -2.46
C VAL A 66 -2.13 14.68 -3.24
N LYS A 67 -1.79 14.53 -4.51
CA LYS A 67 -2.30 13.41 -5.32
C LYS A 67 -1.83 12.07 -4.77
N THR A 68 -0.58 12.02 -4.32
CA THR A 68 0.00 10.82 -3.73
C THR A 68 -0.77 10.44 -2.45
N LEU A 69 -1.02 11.41 -1.59
CA LEU A 69 -1.76 11.18 -0.36
C LEU A 69 -3.19 10.70 -0.64
N LEU A 70 -3.87 11.31 -1.61
CA LEU A 70 -5.23 10.92 -1.97
C LEU A 70 -5.28 9.48 -2.49
N ALA A 71 -4.31 9.08 -3.31
CA ALA A 71 -4.24 7.70 -3.83
C ALA A 71 -4.05 6.70 -2.68
N VAL A 72 -3.18 7.01 -1.74
CA VAL A 72 -2.93 6.15 -0.58
C VAL A 72 -4.17 6.10 0.33
N ASP A 73 -4.86 7.23 0.51
CA ASP A 73 -6.08 7.27 1.32
C ASP A 73 -7.20 6.42 0.71
N GLU A 74 -7.33 6.40 -0.61
CA GLU A 74 -8.30 5.54 -1.29
C GLU A 74 -7.97 4.07 -1.06
N MET A 75 -6.71 3.70 -1.14
CA MET A 75 -6.27 2.35 -0.82
C MET A 75 -6.59 2.00 0.62
N LYS A 76 -6.34 2.93 1.54
CA LYS A 76 -6.60 2.73 2.97
C LYS A 76 -8.07 2.45 3.22
N GLU A 77 -8.97 3.22 2.63
CA GLU A 77 -10.41 2.99 2.75
C GLU A 77 -10.81 1.62 2.22
N SER A 78 -10.28 1.25 1.05
CA SER A 78 -10.57 -0.06 0.47
C SER A 78 -10.07 -1.20 1.35
N LEU A 79 -8.90 -1.04 1.97
CA LEU A 79 -8.37 -2.05 2.89
C LEU A 79 -9.22 -2.18 4.15
N TYR A 80 -9.71 -1.07 4.70
CA TYR A 80 -10.61 -1.13 5.85
C TYR A 80 -11.90 -1.88 5.51
N LEU A 81 -12.48 -1.63 4.34
CA LEU A 81 -13.67 -2.35 3.91
C LEU A 81 -13.42 -3.83 3.76
N LEU A 82 -12.27 -4.21 3.17
CA LEU A 82 -11.91 -5.62 3.05
C LEU A 82 -11.72 -6.29 4.40
N MET A 83 -11.06 -5.60 5.33
CA MET A 83 -10.83 -6.13 6.67
C MET A 83 -12.14 -6.26 7.44
N HIS A 84 -13.07 -5.34 7.25
CA HIS A 84 -14.38 -5.42 7.87
C HIS A 84 -15.13 -6.66 7.40
N VAL A 85 -15.03 -7.00 6.12
CA VAL A 85 -15.72 -8.17 5.56
C VAL A 85 -15.01 -9.47 5.91
N MET A 86 -13.67 -9.49 5.88
CA MET A 86 -12.88 -10.71 5.93
C MET A 86 -12.19 -10.98 7.26
N GLY A 87 -11.83 -9.95 7.96
CA GLY A 87 -10.90 -10.05 9.09
C GLY A 87 -11.48 -9.87 10.46
N GLU A 88 -12.71 -9.50 10.54
CA GLU A 88 -13.28 -9.17 11.81
C GLU A 88 -13.68 -10.30 12.67
N ASP A 89 -13.75 -11.41 12.10
CA ASP A 89 -14.30 -12.52 12.85
C ASP A 89 -13.33 -13.22 13.75
#